data_c769d9bdf1e99f1124a493d2433459a9
#
_entry.id   c769d9bdf1e99f1124a493d2433459a9
#
_cell.length_a   1.000
_cell.length_b   1.000
_cell.length_c   1.000
_cell.angle_alpha   90.00
_cell.angle_beta   90.00
_cell.angle_gamma   90.00
#
_symmetry.space_group_name_H-M   'P 1'
#
loop_
_entity.id
_entity.type
_entity.pdbx_description
1 polymer ?
#
loop_
_entity_poly.entity_id
_entity_poly.type
_entity_poly.pdbx_seq_one_letter_code
_entity_poly.pdbx_strand_id
1 'polypeptide(L)'
;SRPLRKTEELDETEKEAVRANVLALLRDTYGIEEADFQSAELEVVPAGKSRECGFDRSMILGYGQDDRVCAFTSVFAMLDMGPLKRTAACLLVDKEEIGSVGATGMHSMFFENTVMELLALTEGESMLRLRRALQRSRMLSSDVSAAYDPLYADVFEKRSAAFFGKGLSFNKFTG
;
A
#
# COMPACT_ATOMS: atom_id res chain seq x y z
N SER A 1 -12.21 -32.02 14.19
CA SER A 1 -11.35 -30.90 14.57
C SER A 1 -11.39 -30.74 16.09
N ARG A 2 -10.24 -30.79 16.72
CA ARG A 2 -10.12 -30.57 18.17
C ARG A 2 -10.45 -29.10 18.44
N PRO A 3 -11.34 -28.76 19.40
CA PRO A 3 -11.61 -27.35 19.70
C PRO A 3 -10.34 -26.66 20.18
N LEU A 4 -10.11 -25.44 19.68
CA LEU A 4 -9.01 -24.60 20.14
C LEU A 4 -9.27 -24.23 21.62
N ARG A 5 -8.37 -24.60 22.52
CA ARG A 5 -8.39 -24.14 23.90
C ARG A 5 -7.95 -22.66 23.96
N LYS A 6 -8.48 -21.93 24.93
CA LYS A 6 -7.98 -20.58 25.21
C LYS A 6 -6.54 -20.67 25.71
N THR A 7 -5.70 -19.71 25.33
CA THR A 7 -4.27 -19.67 25.69
C THR A 7 -4.06 -19.71 27.20
N GLU A 8 -4.97 -19.13 27.98
CA GLU A 8 -4.97 -19.10 29.44
C GLU A 8 -5.21 -20.47 30.09
N GLU A 9 -5.73 -21.43 29.31
CA GLU A 9 -6.00 -22.80 29.79
C GLU A 9 -4.85 -23.77 29.52
N LEU A 10 -3.78 -23.31 28.86
CA LEU A 10 -2.59 -24.11 28.56
C LEU A 10 -1.56 -23.94 29.65
N ASP A 11 -0.96 -25.06 30.13
CA ASP A 11 0.22 -25.00 30.97
C ASP A 11 1.48 -24.63 30.16
N GLU A 12 2.60 -24.34 30.87
CA GLU A 12 3.85 -23.91 30.21
C GLU A 12 4.39 -24.98 29.24
N THR A 13 4.27 -26.25 29.58
CA THR A 13 4.71 -27.37 28.74
C THR A 13 3.86 -27.49 27.47
N GLU A 14 2.55 -27.29 27.56
CA GLU A 14 1.65 -27.27 26.43
C GLU A 14 1.91 -26.06 25.51
N LYS A 15 2.21 -24.89 26.09
CA LYS A 15 2.58 -23.68 25.31
C LYS A 15 3.87 -23.89 24.51
N GLU A 16 4.89 -24.45 25.12
CA GLU A 16 6.15 -24.77 24.44
C GLU A 16 5.97 -25.85 23.37
N ALA A 17 5.15 -26.86 23.60
CA ALA A 17 4.84 -27.88 22.60
C ALA A 17 4.09 -27.28 21.39
N VAL A 18 3.17 -26.35 21.59
CA VAL A 18 2.47 -25.65 20.48
C VAL A 18 3.46 -24.83 19.66
N ARG A 19 4.32 -24.05 20.32
CA ARG A 19 5.38 -23.26 19.67
C ARG A 19 6.30 -24.16 18.85
N ALA A 20 6.81 -25.22 19.43
CA ALA A 20 7.70 -26.16 18.74
C ALA A 20 7.05 -26.79 17.51
N ASN A 21 5.78 -27.17 17.59
CA ASN A 21 5.03 -27.70 16.46
C ASN A 21 4.81 -26.68 15.34
N VAL A 22 4.52 -25.42 15.68
CA VAL A 22 4.37 -24.35 14.69
C VAL A 22 5.70 -24.08 13.99
N LEU A 23 6.79 -23.98 14.74
CA LEU A 23 8.13 -23.76 14.17
C LEU A 23 8.56 -24.93 13.29
N ALA A 24 8.28 -26.19 13.68
CA ALA A 24 8.54 -27.34 12.83
C ALA A 24 7.74 -27.29 11.52
N LEU A 25 6.45 -26.95 11.60
CA LEU A 25 5.60 -26.79 10.41
C LEU A 25 6.14 -25.71 9.46
N LEU A 26 6.54 -24.57 9.99
CA LEU A 26 7.08 -23.46 9.19
C LEU A 26 8.41 -23.84 8.53
N ARG A 27 9.30 -24.47 9.27
CA ARG A 27 10.59 -24.97 8.75
C ARG A 27 10.37 -26.01 7.65
N ASP A 28 9.53 -27.00 7.90
CA ASP A 28 9.37 -28.14 7.01
C ASP A 28 8.60 -27.76 5.72
N THR A 29 7.73 -26.72 5.81
CA THR A 29 6.91 -26.28 4.67
C THR A 29 7.56 -25.14 3.87
N TYR A 30 8.21 -24.20 4.55
CA TYR A 30 8.68 -22.94 3.94
C TYR A 30 10.18 -22.67 4.15
N GLY A 31 10.90 -23.49 4.91
CA GLY A 31 12.30 -23.27 5.25
C GLY A 31 12.52 -22.09 6.21
N ILE A 32 11.49 -21.67 6.95
CA ILE A 32 11.54 -20.56 7.89
C ILE A 32 11.94 -21.08 9.27
N GLU A 33 12.94 -20.44 9.87
CA GLU A 33 13.39 -20.70 11.22
C GLU A 33 13.00 -19.59 12.20
N GLU A 34 13.11 -19.84 13.50
CA GLU A 34 12.74 -18.86 14.52
C GLU A 34 13.53 -17.55 14.41
N ALA A 35 14.80 -17.64 14.00
CA ALA A 35 15.65 -16.45 13.81
C ALA A 35 15.14 -15.49 12.72
N ASP A 36 14.44 -16.01 11.73
CA ASP A 36 13.89 -15.19 10.64
C ASP A 36 12.83 -14.21 11.13
N PHE A 37 12.12 -14.55 12.22
CA PHE A 37 11.10 -13.68 12.79
C PHE A 37 11.66 -12.44 13.50
N GLN A 38 12.98 -12.38 13.77
CA GLN A 38 13.59 -11.20 14.40
C GLN A 38 13.59 -9.98 13.48
N SER A 39 13.61 -10.21 12.17
CA SER A 39 13.60 -9.15 11.15
C SER A 39 12.34 -9.20 10.26
N ALA A 40 11.42 -10.13 10.50
CA ALA A 40 10.22 -10.28 9.70
C ALA A 40 9.17 -9.25 10.07
N GLU A 41 8.50 -8.73 9.05
CA GLU A 41 7.22 -8.05 9.18
C GLU A 41 6.11 -9.05 8.81
N LEU A 42 5.17 -9.26 9.71
CA LEU A 42 4.09 -10.23 9.56
C LEU A 42 2.76 -9.51 9.43
N GLU A 43 2.05 -9.80 8.35
CA GLU A 43 0.73 -9.25 8.08
C GLU A 43 -0.31 -10.36 7.95
N VAL A 44 -1.44 -10.19 8.62
CA VAL A 44 -2.60 -11.08 8.48
C VAL A 44 -3.60 -10.44 7.54
N VAL A 45 -3.74 -11.01 6.37
CA VAL A 45 -4.57 -10.46 5.30
C VAL A 45 -5.64 -11.46 4.85
N PRO A 46 -6.77 -11.00 4.25
CA PRO A 46 -7.75 -11.88 3.64
C PRO A 46 -7.14 -12.73 2.52
N ALA A 47 -7.35 -14.05 2.57
CA ALA A 47 -6.83 -14.99 1.58
C ALA A 47 -7.73 -15.16 0.34
N GLY A 48 -8.89 -14.50 0.31
CA GLY A 48 -9.86 -14.61 -0.77
C GLY A 48 -9.35 -14.02 -2.08
N LYS A 49 -9.60 -14.74 -3.19
CA LYS A 49 -9.31 -14.20 -4.52
C LYS A 49 -10.32 -13.11 -4.88
N SER A 50 -9.90 -12.21 -5.78
CA SER A 50 -10.83 -11.27 -6.41
C SER A 50 -11.90 -12.03 -7.21
N ARG A 51 -13.11 -11.48 -7.25
CA ARG A 51 -14.26 -12.09 -7.90
C ARG A 51 -15.19 -11.03 -8.49
N GLU A 52 -15.99 -11.43 -9.43
CA GLU A 52 -17.07 -10.60 -9.98
C GLU A 52 -18.07 -10.21 -8.90
N CYS A 53 -18.58 -8.98 -8.97
CA CYS A 53 -19.55 -8.40 -8.06
C CYS A 53 -20.68 -7.72 -8.82
N GLY A 54 -21.90 -7.78 -8.25
CA GLY A 54 -23.13 -7.31 -8.87
C GLY A 54 -23.85 -8.42 -9.62
N PHE A 55 -25.17 -8.24 -9.84
CA PHE A 55 -25.97 -9.19 -10.62
C PHE A 55 -25.53 -9.27 -12.08
N ASP A 56 -25.05 -8.17 -12.62
CA ASP A 56 -24.55 -8.04 -13.99
C ASP A 56 -23.04 -8.27 -14.10
N ARG A 57 -22.39 -8.59 -12.98
CA ARG A 57 -20.94 -8.81 -12.90
C ARG A 57 -20.09 -7.62 -13.40
N SER A 58 -20.62 -6.42 -13.28
CA SER A 58 -19.98 -5.21 -13.78
C SER A 58 -18.85 -4.69 -12.90
N MET A 59 -18.70 -5.23 -11.69
CA MET A 59 -17.67 -4.83 -10.73
C MET A 59 -16.79 -6.00 -10.32
N ILE A 60 -15.65 -5.68 -9.78
CA ILE A 60 -14.70 -6.65 -9.19
C ILE A 60 -14.58 -6.36 -7.70
N LEU A 61 -14.82 -7.37 -6.89
CA LEU A 61 -14.57 -7.36 -5.45
C LEU A 61 -13.26 -8.06 -5.15
N GLY A 62 -12.36 -7.39 -4.48
CA GLY A 62 -11.07 -7.98 -4.09
C GLY A 62 -10.42 -7.18 -2.97
N TYR A 63 -9.64 -7.88 -2.14
CA TYR A 63 -8.79 -7.23 -1.14
C TYR A 63 -7.66 -6.46 -1.82
N GLY A 64 -7.37 -5.26 -1.30
CA GLY A 64 -6.27 -4.43 -1.77
C GLY A 64 -6.56 -3.70 -3.09
N GLN A 65 -7.83 -3.51 -3.49
CA GLN A 65 -8.23 -2.59 -4.55
C GLN A 65 -7.80 -1.16 -4.23
N ASP A 66 -7.91 -0.77 -2.99
CA ASP A 66 -7.27 0.37 -2.41
C ASP A 66 -5.87 -0.05 -1.93
N ASP A 67 -4.79 0.40 -2.52
CA ASP A 67 -4.71 1.36 -3.63
C ASP A 67 -4.08 0.73 -4.89
N ARG A 68 -4.15 -0.59 -5.05
CA ARG A 68 -3.53 -1.30 -6.19
C ARG A 68 -4.03 -0.83 -7.55
N VAL A 69 -5.28 -0.40 -7.64
CA VAL A 69 -5.82 0.09 -8.90
C VAL A 69 -5.15 1.41 -9.33
N CYS A 70 -4.89 2.30 -8.39
CA CYS A 70 -4.19 3.56 -8.67
C CYS A 70 -2.68 3.34 -8.84
N ALA A 71 -2.07 2.47 -8.04
CA ALA A 71 -0.68 2.07 -8.20
C ALA A 71 -0.42 1.47 -9.60
N PHE A 72 -1.28 0.54 -10.03
CA PHE A 72 -1.19 -0.09 -11.36
C PHE A 72 -1.30 0.94 -12.49
N THR A 73 -2.31 1.80 -12.46
CA THR A 73 -2.51 2.81 -13.50
C THR A 73 -1.39 3.85 -13.52
N SER A 74 -0.82 4.20 -12.37
CA SER A 74 0.33 5.10 -12.27
C SER A 74 1.58 4.51 -12.92
N VAL A 75 1.87 3.22 -12.70
CA VAL A 75 2.97 2.52 -13.35
C VAL A 75 2.76 2.44 -14.86
N PHE A 76 1.56 2.09 -15.32
CA PHE A 76 1.27 2.02 -16.75
C PHE A 76 1.35 3.39 -17.44
N ALA A 77 0.87 4.44 -16.77
CA ALA A 77 1.05 5.80 -17.29
C ALA A 77 2.54 6.15 -17.44
N MET A 78 3.39 5.73 -16.48
CA MET A 78 4.84 5.92 -16.56
C MET A 78 5.47 5.15 -17.74
N LEU A 79 5.04 3.90 -17.95
CA LEU A 79 5.56 3.06 -19.04
C LEU A 79 5.11 3.53 -20.44
N ASP A 80 3.94 4.15 -20.53
CA ASP A 80 3.36 4.65 -21.79
C ASP A 80 3.84 6.06 -22.15
N MET A 81 4.61 6.72 -21.30
CA MET A 81 5.16 8.03 -21.59
C MET A 81 6.21 7.95 -22.70
N GLY A 82 6.08 8.82 -23.70
CA GLY A 82 7.10 9.03 -24.73
C GLY A 82 8.33 9.80 -24.20
N PRO A 83 9.19 10.31 -25.07
CA PRO A 83 10.37 11.08 -24.69
C PRO A 83 10.04 12.27 -23.79
N LEU A 84 10.69 12.35 -22.65
CA LEU A 84 10.42 13.37 -21.63
C LEU A 84 11.42 14.51 -21.71
N LYS A 85 10.96 15.74 -21.52
CA LYS A 85 11.81 16.93 -21.37
C LYS A 85 12.31 17.13 -19.92
N ARG A 86 11.72 16.47 -18.95
CA ARG A 86 12.03 16.54 -17.52
C ARG A 86 11.98 15.13 -16.94
N THR A 87 12.76 14.91 -15.90
CA THR A 87 12.71 13.65 -15.15
C THR A 87 11.30 13.42 -14.59
N ALA A 88 10.79 12.22 -14.77
CA ALA A 88 9.58 11.76 -14.13
C ALA A 88 9.91 10.63 -13.18
N ALA A 89 9.13 10.52 -12.11
CA ALA A 89 9.23 9.45 -11.13
C ALA A 89 7.83 8.97 -10.77
N CYS A 90 7.65 7.66 -10.70
CA CYS A 90 6.47 7.03 -10.13
C CYS A 90 6.86 6.50 -8.75
N LEU A 91 6.16 6.93 -7.72
CA LEU A 91 6.41 6.53 -6.34
C LEU A 91 5.26 5.65 -5.90
N LEU A 92 5.57 4.40 -5.57
CA LEU A 92 4.64 3.46 -4.96
C LEU A 92 5.04 3.32 -3.50
N VAL A 93 4.23 3.85 -2.63
CA VAL A 93 4.54 3.91 -1.20
C VAL A 93 3.67 2.94 -0.42
N ASP A 94 4.21 2.43 0.66
CA ASP A 94 3.52 1.56 1.61
C ASP A 94 3.10 2.34 2.86
N LYS A 95 2.23 1.75 3.68
CA LYS A 95 1.82 2.28 4.99
C LYS A 95 0.97 3.59 4.92
N GLU A 96 0.32 3.88 3.78
CA GLU A 96 -0.52 5.06 3.65
C GLU A 96 -1.67 5.01 4.65
N GLU A 97 -2.40 3.90 4.74
CA GLU A 97 -3.59 3.69 5.58
C GLU A 97 -3.34 3.87 7.09
N ILE A 98 -2.11 3.71 7.53
CA ILE A 98 -1.71 3.92 8.92
C ILE A 98 -1.01 5.26 9.14
N GLY A 99 -1.09 6.19 8.17
CA GLY A 99 -0.54 7.53 8.24
C GLY A 99 0.84 7.69 7.62
N SER A 100 1.18 6.90 6.61
CA SER A 100 2.45 6.98 5.85
C SER A 100 3.70 6.83 6.73
N VAL A 101 3.59 6.10 7.83
CA VAL A 101 4.69 5.82 8.76
C VAL A 101 5.59 4.69 8.24
N GLY A 102 6.76 4.54 8.85
CA GLY A 102 7.72 3.49 8.49
C GLY A 102 8.94 4.02 7.74
N ALA A 103 9.93 3.15 7.54
CA ALA A 103 11.24 3.52 6.99
C ALA A 103 11.21 3.92 5.51
N THR A 104 10.21 3.49 4.75
CA THR A 104 10.06 3.71 3.31
C THR A 104 8.74 4.38 2.92
N GLY A 105 7.89 4.70 3.91
CA GLY A 105 6.64 5.45 3.69
C GLY A 105 6.88 6.90 3.25
N MET A 106 5.83 7.60 2.91
CA MET A 106 5.93 8.96 2.36
C MET A 106 6.47 9.99 3.36
N HIS A 107 6.35 9.75 4.66
CA HIS A 107 6.93 10.59 5.71
C HIS A 107 8.40 10.28 6.01
N SER A 108 8.96 9.24 5.39
CA SER A 108 10.38 8.91 5.54
C SER A 108 11.27 9.83 4.69
N MET A 109 12.56 9.76 4.94
CA MET A 109 13.56 10.43 4.11
C MET A 109 13.93 9.65 2.84
N PHE A 110 13.31 8.49 2.60
CA PHE A 110 13.68 7.59 1.51
C PHE A 110 13.66 8.27 0.15
N PHE A 111 12.58 8.97 -0.18
CA PHE A 111 12.44 9.67 -1.47
C PHE A 111 13.46 10.81 -1.62
N GLU A 112 13.58 11.68 -0.61
CA GLU A 112 14.54 12.80 -0.65
C GLU A 112 15.98 12.29 -0.79
N ASN A 113 16.35 11.27 -0.02
CA ASN A 113 17.68 10.66 -0.10
C ASN A 113 17.94 10.05 -1.48
N THR A 114 16.97 9.35 -2.06
CA THR A 114 17.10 8.79 -3.42
C THR A 114 17.33 9.89 -4.46
N VAL A 115 16.58 10.98 -4.40
CA VAL A 115 16.74 12.11 -5.31
C VAL A 115 18.11 12.78 -5.10
N MET A 116 18.56 12.88 -3.86
CA MET A 116 19.87 13.47 -3.54
C MET A 116 21.01 12.63 -4.11
N GLU A 117 20.97 11.31 -3.98
CA GLU A 117 21.96 10.40 -4.57
C GLU A 117 21.97 10.49 -6.10
N LEU A 118 20.81 10.53 -6.75
CA LEU A 118 20.72 10.71 -8.20
C LEU A 118 21.31 12.04 -8.66
N LEU A 119 21.08 13.12 -7.92
CA LEU A 119 21.66 14.43 -8.22
C LEU A 119 23.18 14.42 -8.01
N ALA A 120 23.67 13.76 -6.96
CA ALA A 120 25.10 13.63 -6.70
C ALA A 120 25.82 12.92 -7.86
N LEU A 121 25.22 11.85 -8.40
CA LEU A 121 25.78 11.09 -9.52
C LEU A 121 25.77 11.86 -10.85
N THR A 122 24.84 12.80 -11.04
CA THR A 122 24.64 13.49 -12.33
C THR A 122 25.17 14.92 -12.35
N GLU A 123 25.02 15.65 -11.25
CA GLU A 123 25.28 17.09 -11.18
C GLU A 123 26.20 17.50 -10.02
N GLY A 124 26.62 16.53 -9.22
CA GLY A 124 27.43 16.72 -8.02
C GLY A 124 26.63 17.06 -6.77
N GLU A 125 27.24 16.83 -5.62
CA GLU A 125 26.63 16.95 -4.30
C GLU A 125 26.21 18.39 -3.99
N SER A 126 24.94 18.58 -3.65
CA SER A 126 24.42 19.88 -3.19
C SER A 126 23.00 19.76 -2.62
N MET A 127 22.86 20.03 -1.34
CA MET A 127 21.55 20.16 -0.69
C MET A 127 20.68 21.24 -1.33
N LEU A 128 21.30 22.33 -1.80
CA LEU A 128 20.56 23.40 -2.46
C LEU A 128 19.96 22.95 -3.81
N ARG A 129 20.67 22.09 -4.54
CA ARG A 129 20.14 21.49 -5.78
C ARG A 129 18.94 20.62 -5.50
N LEU A 130 19.00 19.77 -4.49
CA LEU A 130 17.87 18.97 -4.04
C LEU A 130 16.65 19.86 -3.74
N ARG A 131 16.79 20.85 -2.89
CA ARG A 131 15.68 21.75 -2.52
C ARG A 131 15.10 22.48 -3.73
N ARG A 132 15.93 22.92 -4.66
CA ARG A 132 15.48 23.55 -5.91
C ARG A 132 14.77 22.55 -6.85
N ALA A 133 15.25 21.31 -6.94
CA ALA A 133 14.64 20.28 -7.75
C ALA A 133 13.23 19.97 -7.21
N LEU A 134 13.08 19.72 -5.91
CA LEU A 134 11.79 19.47 -5.27
C LEU A 134 10.83 20.67 -5.42
N GLN A 135 11.30 21.88 -5.19
CA GLN A 135 10.49 23.11 -5.34
C GLN A 135 9.95 23.30 -6.76
N ARG A 136 10.71 22.86 -7.78
CA ARG A 136 10.32 22.94 -9.20
C ARG A 136 9.57 21.73 -9.70
N SER A 137 9.39 20.71 -8.87
CA SER A 137 8.66 19.49 -9.18
C SER A 137 7.15 19.72 -9.06
N ARG A 138 6.40 18.87 -9.73
CA ARG A 138 4.95 18.77 -9.59
C ARG A 138 4.63 17.34 -9.23
N MET A 139 3.67 17.15 -8.37
CA MET A 139 3.21 15.84 -7.94
C MET A 139 1.73 15.69 -8.26
N LEU A 140 1.36 14.51 -8.73
CA LEU A 140 -0.01 14.02 -8.75
C LEU A 140 -0.09 12.95 -7.67
N SER A 141 -0.99 13.11 -6.73
CA SER A 141 -1.33 12.08 -5.76
C SER A 141 -2.51 11.29 -6.34
N SER A 142 -2.32 10.00 -6.48
CA SER A 142 -3.30 9.09 -7.06
C SER A 142 -3.76 8.14 -5.98
N ASP A 143 -5.06 8.12 -5.75
CA ASP A 143 -5.69 7.33 -4.71
C ASP A 143 -7.12 7.02 -5.12
N VAL A 144 -7.76 6.05 -4.48
CA VAL A 144 -9.17 5.74 -4.70
C VAL A 144 -10.06 6.75 -3.98
N SER A 145 -11.30 6.85 -4.42
CA SER A 145 -12.32 7.68 -3.78
C SER A 145 -13.59 6.86 -3.57
N ALA A 146 -14.22 7.03 -2.42
CA ALA A 146 -15.50 6.39 -2.15
C ALA A 146 -16.56 6.88 -3.14
N ALA A 147 -17.17 5.95 -3.89
CA ALA A 147 -18.30 6.26 -4.73
C ALA A 147 -19.57 6.39 -3.90
N TYR A 148 -20.50 7.23 -4.37
CA TYR A 148 -21.80 7.37 -3.74
C TYR A 148 -22.50 6.01 -3.59
N ASP A 149 -22.83 5.65 -2.36
CA ASP A 149 -23.55 4.43 -2.02
C ASP A 149 -24.98 4.79 -1.59
N PRO A 150 -26.02 4.33 -2.31
CA PRO A 150 -27.41 4.57 -1.94
C PRO A 150 -27.82 4.00 -0.57
N LEU A 151 -27.12 2.96 -0.08
CA LEU A 151 -27.39 2.37 1.23
C LEU A 151 -26.86 3.23 2.39
N TYR A 152 -25.92 4.13 2.09
CA TYR A 152 -25.30 5.07 3.04
C TYR A 152 -25.43 6.51 2.56
N ALA A 153 -26.56 6.83 1.94
CA ALA A 153 -26.78 8.13 1.28
C ALA A 153 -26.62 9.35 2.24
N ASP A 154 -26.87 9.15 3.51
CA ASP A 154 -26.80 10.16 4.56
C ASP A 154 -25.36 10.61 4.91
N VAL A 155 -24.35 9.81 4.56
CA VAL A 155 -22.94 10.19 4.78
C VAL A 155 -22.33 10.91 3.57
N PHE A 156 -23.07 11.05 2.47
CA PHE A 156 -22.59 11.69 1.24
C PHE A 156 -23.30 13.02 0.95
N GLU A 157 -22.54 14.06 0.57
CA GLU A 157 -23.09 15.18 -0.15
C GLU A 157 -23.18 14.82 -1.65
N LYS A 158 -24.37 14.48 -2.09
CA LYS A 158 -24.61 13.91 -3.43
C LYS A 158 -24.10 14.77 -4.60
N ARG A 159 -24.08 16.10 -4.42
CA ARG A 159 -23.59 17.04 -5.45
C ARG A 159 -22.08 17.04 -5.60
N SER A 160 -21.37 16.56 -4.57
CA SER A 160 -19.91 16.52 -4.51
C SER A 160 -19.36 15.10 -4.47
N ALA A 161 -20.23 14.09 -4.56
CA ALA A 161 -19.84 12.68 -4.51
C ALA A 161 -19.34 12.18 -5.86
N ALA A 162 -18.40 11.23 -5.82
CA ALA A 162 -18.03 10.43 -6.98
C ALA A 162 -19.11 9.38 -7.27
N PHE A 163 -19.23 8.96 -8.52
CA PHE A 163 -20.15 7.90 -8.94
C PHE A 163 -19.42 6.90 -9.83
N PHE A 164 -19.73 5.63 -9.68
CA PHE A 164 -19.20 4.59 -10.56
C PHE A 164 -19.47 4.89 -12.03
N GLY A 165 -18.48 4.63 -12.88
CA GLY A 165 -18.59 4.78 -14.32
C GLY A 165 -18.68 6.22 -14.84
N LYS A 166 -18.42 7.23 -13.99
CA LYS A 166 -18.47 8.64 -14.40
C LYS A 166 -17.10 9.25 -14.70
N GLY A 167 -16.04 8.46 -14.62
CA GLY A 167 -14.68 8.89 -14.95
C GLY A 167 -13.84 9.20 -13.70
N LEU A 168 -12.78 9.98 -13.89
CA LEU A 168 -11.87 10.37 -12.82
C LEU A 168 -12.52 11.35 -11.84
N SER A 169 -12.26 11.14 -10.56
CA SER A 169 -12.58 12.10 -9.52
C SER A 169 -11.37 12.96 -9.18
N PHE A 170 -11.58 14.25 -9.03
CA PHE A 170 -10.56 15.15 -8.52
C PHE A 170 -10.99 15.67 -7.15
N ASN A 171 -10.22 15.32 -6.15
CA ASN A 171 -10.41 15.84 -4.80
C ASN A 171 -9.55 17.10 -4.63
N LYS A 172 -10.17 18.18 -4.19
CA LYS A 172 -9.46 19.40 -3.84
C LYS A 172 -9.35 19.49 -2.32
N PHE A 173 -8.14 19.40 -1.82
CA PHE A 173 -7.89 19.72 -0.42
C PHE A 173 -7.88 21.25 -0.22
N THR A 174 -8.68 21.69 0.72
CA THR A 174 -8.78 23.08 1.16
C THR A 174 -8.34 23.20 2.61
N GLY A 175 -7.33 22.45 2.98
CA GLY A 175 -6.76 22.47 4.32
C GLY A 175 -5.85 23.65 4.57
#